data_d5bbac893562b961f9ec65eb008a6a30
#
_entry.id   d5bbac893562b961f9ec65eb008a6a30
#
_cell.length_a   1.000
_cell.length_b   1.000
_cell.length_c   1.000
_cell.angle_alpha   90.00
_cell.angle_beta   90.00
_cell.angle_gamma   90.00
#
_symmetry.space_group_name_H-M   'P 1'
#
loop_
_entity.id
_entity.type
_entity.pdbx_description
1 polymer ?
#
loop_
_entity_poly.entity_id
_entity_poly.type
_entity_poly.pdbx_seq_one_letter_code
_entity_poly.pdbx_strand_id
1 'polypeptide(L)'
;MENTNLFDGAVDLPDIEVGGSTESFCVAEPDAKNLAIKFGIIGTGQGGSRLADSYYQIGYRRVCAINTTSQDFLGLTIPEHCQKVLEAQGGAGKDPNKGWESLKNSQEEVLNLMRHSFGEDIERIIITVGAGGGSGGGSAIPLFKLAKYYLAQLGKPEKVGMIVTLPKRTEGGKVQANAYRLLTDLKALAESKAISPLVIVDNESIHQMFPNVSAKTFWNTANKNIVGLFDIFNVLACQKSQYTTFDREDYRSLLDSGSILFGATKLESYTKDTDISDGLRSNLKKTLLAEADITTATHVAAILCAPDSLLNILPQAHIDLAFTTLERILSGANRDVMVHQGIYEAKRMGLYLYTMVGGFSIPEERLNLMKARAGLLEI
;
A
#
# COMPACT_ATOMS: atom_id res chain seq x y z
N MET A 1 -18.73 17.83 -16.00
CA MET A 1 -17.77 18.02 -14.91
C MET A 1 -16.72 16.94 -15.02
N GLU A 2 -15.50 17.31 -15.28
CA GLU A 2 -14.38 16.36 -15.25
C GLU A 2 -14.04 16.08 -13.77
N ASN A 3 -14.38 14.88 -13.31
CA ASN A 3 -13.85 14.37 -12.05
C ASN A 3 -12.37 14.14 -12.25
N THR A 4 -11.53 15.06 -11.83
CA THR A 4 -10.08 14.89 -11.88
C THR A 4 -9.72 13.78 -10.89
N ASN A 5 -9.22 12.67 -11.40
CA ASN A 5 -8.67 11.63 -10.54
C ASN A 5 -7.39 12.18 -9.89
N LEU A 6 -7.21 12.02 -8.60
CA LEU A 6 -5.99 12.42 -7.89
C LEU A 6 -4.73 11.75 -8.43
N PHE A 7 -4.89 10.71 -9.25
CA PHE A 7 -3.80 10.09 -9.99
C PHE A 7 -3.38 10.86 -11.26
N ASP A 8 -4.14 11.87 -11.70
CA ASP A 8 -3.79 12.71 -12.85
C ASP A 8 -2.74 13.80 -12.54
N GLY A 9 -2.30 13.88 -11.30
CA GLY A 9 -1.21 14.74 -10.83
C GLY A 9 -0.57 14.14 -9.58
N ALA A 10 0.54 14.67 -9.13
CA ALA A 10 1.09 14.28 -7.84
C ALA A 10 -0.03 14.39 -6.79
N VAL A 11 -0.26 13.33 -5.99
CA VAL A 11 -1.17 13.43 -4.84
C VAL A 11 -0.61 14.53 -3.95
N ASP A 12 -1.29 15.64 -3.99
CA ASP A 12 -0.97 16.78 -3.13
C ASP A 12 -1.43 16.39 -1.74
N LEU A 13 -0.53 15.77 -0.98
CA LEU A 13 -0.77 15.40 0.41
C LEU A 13 -0.96 16.69 1.23
N PRO A 14 -1.85 16.70 2.23
CA PRO A 14 -1.99 17.85 3.10
C PRO A 14 -0.64 18.19 3.77
N ASP A 15 -0.25 19.47 3.74
CA ASP A 15 0.92 19.95 4.48
C ASP A 15 0.68 19.71 5.97
N ILE A 16 1.49 18.82 6.54
CA ILE A 16 1.54 18.57 7.98
C ILE A 16 2.76 19.30 8.50
N GLU A 17 2.58 20.28 9.36
CA GLU A 17 3.70 20.97 10.02
C GLU A 17 4.43 20.00 10.94
N VAL A 18 5.71 19.77 10.64
CA VAL A 18 6.61 18.94 11.46
C VAL A 18 7.31 19.84 12.47
N GLY A 19 7.08 19.60 13.75
CA GLY A 19 7.82 20.23 14.86
C GLY A 19 9.18 19.55 15.09
N GLY A 20 10.19 20.39 15.33
CA GLY A 20 11.63 20.12 15.28
C GLY A 20 12.25 19.18 16.33
N SER A 21 13.49 18.91 16.07
CA SER A 21 14.53 17.97 16.50
C SER A 21 14.95 17.96 17.99
N THR A 22 15.47 16.79 18.46
CA THR A 22 16.71 16.68 19.28
C THR A 22 17.30 15.27 19.22
N GLU A 23 18.65 15.21 19.22
CA GLU A 23 19.50 14.04 19.04
C GLU A 23 19.56 13.09 20.25
N SER A 24 19.67 11.76 20.05
CA SER A 24 20.81 10.89 20.41
C SER A 24 20.48 9.39 20.54
N PHE A 25 21.44 8.54 20.12
CA PHE A 25 21.67 7.09 20.36
C PHE A 25 20.61 6.06 19.93
N CYS A 26 20.96 5.24 18.94
CA CYS A 26 20.50 3.86 18.59
C CYS A 26 19.09 3.38 19.04
N VAL A 27 18.16 4.27 19.15
CA VAL A 27 16.74 4.01 19.23
C VAL A 27 16.21 4.31 17.83
N ALA A 28 15.40 3.43 17.25
CA ALA A 28 14.74 3.71 15.97
C ALA A 28 14.14 5.12 16.05
N GLU A 29 14.49 5.98 15.09
CA GLU A 29 13.99 7.35 15.08
C GLU A 29 12.46 7.32 15.10
N PRO A 30 11.80 8.17 15.91
CA PRO A 30 10.35 8.29 15.87
C PRO A 30 9.90 8.78 14.49
N ASP A 31 8.75 8.31 14.04
CA ASP A 31 8.17 8.82 12.80
C ASP A 31 8.00 10.34 12.87
N ALA A 32 8.25 11.03 11.74
CA ALA A 32 8.22 12.49 11.68
C ALA A 32 6.81 13.10 11.81
N LYS A 33 5.79 12.25 11.99
CA LYS A 33 4.37 12.62 12.08
C LYS A 33 3.60 11.67 12.98
N ASN A 34 2.43 12.09 13.44
CA ASN A 34 1.53 11.24 14.20
C ASN A 34 0.84 10.23 13.26
N LEU A 35 0.91 8.96 13.64
CA LEU A 35 0.36 7.83 12.90
C LEU A 35 -0.53 7.00 13.82
N ALA A 36 -1.66 6.54 13.30
CA ALA A 36 -2.57 5.68 14.03
C ALA A 36 -1.94 4.30 14.32
N ILE A 37 -1.24 3.75 13.36
CA ILE A 37 -0.52 2.47 13.46
C ILE A 37 0.96 2.69 13.16
N LYS A 38 1.83 2.16 14.02
CA LYS A 38 3.28 2.21 13.86
C LYS A 38 3.75 0.99 13.08
N PHE A 39 4.22 1.24 11.86
CA PHE A 39 4.70 0.20 10.96
C PHE A 39 6.23 0.11 10.96
N GLY A 40 6.77 -1.12 10.99
CA GLY A 40 8.09 -1.41 10.45
C GLY A 40 7.93 -1.69 8.95
N ILE A 41 8.71 -1.04 8.10
CA ILE A 41 8.63 -1.20 6.64
C ILE A 41 9.93 -1.76 6.12
N ILE A 42 9.88 -2.89 5.41
CA ILE A 42 11.06 -3.50 4.80
C ILE A 42 10.87 -3.69 3.31
N GLY A 43 11.74 -3.05 2.54
CA GLY A 43 11.79 -3.23 1.08
C GLY A 43 12.72 -4.34 0.67
N THR A 44 12.26 -5.23 -0.23
CA THR A 44 13.11 -6.29 -0.78
C THR A 44 13.20 -6.24 -2.29
N GLY A 45 14.43 -6.38 -2.82
CA GLY A 45 14.75 -6.21 -4.23
C GLY A 45 14.62 -4.75 -4.69
N GLN A 46 14.96 -4.45 -5.94
CA GLN A 46 15.02 -3.09 -6.47
C GLN A 46 13.67 -2.34 -6.33
N GLY A 47 12.58 -2.94 -6.80
CA GLY A 47 11.25 -2.29 -6.77
C GLY A 47 10.74 -2.09 -5.34
N GLY A 48 10.90 -3.12 -4.49
CA GLY A 48 10.50 -3.06 -3.09
C GLY A 48 11.30 -2.02 -2.29
N SER A 49 12.62 -1.97 -2.47
CA SER A 49 13.49 -0.98 -1.80
C SER A 49 13.13 0.46 -2.16
N ARG A 50 12.81 0.74 -3.42
CA ARG A 50 12.37 2.07 -3.87
C ARG A 50 11.00 2.45 -3.32
N LEU A 51 10.10 1.47 -3.16
CA LEU A 51 8.80 1.71 -2.56
C LEU A 51 8.93 1.97 -1.06
N ALA A 52 9.77 1.21 -0.35
CA ALA A 52 10.12 1.47 1.04
C ALA A 52 10.77 2.85 1.23
N ASP A 53 11.66 3.24 0.31
CA ASP A 53 12.29 4.57 0.32
C ASP A 53 11.24 5.71 0.21
N SER A 54 10.18 5.49 -0.55
CA SER A 54 9.09 6.48 -0.65
C SER A 54 8.35 6.66 0.68
N TYR A 55 8.23 5.62 1.51
CA TYR A 55 7.74 5.76 2.89
C TYR A 55 8.70 6.57 3.75
N TYR A 56 10.01 6.32 3.63
CA TYR A 56 11.01 7.10 4.34
C TYR A 56 10.94 8.59 3.98
N GLN A 57 10.80 8.90 2.69
CA GLN A 57 10.68 10.27 2.18
C GLN A 57 9.46 11.03 2.73
N ILE A 58 8.35 10.34 3.01
CA ILE A 58 7.14 10.97 3.57
C ILE A 58 7.07 10.93 5.10
N GLY A 59 8.17 10.56 5.77
CA GLY A 59 8.32 10.72 7.21
C GLY A 59 8.20 9.46 8.06
N TYR A 60 8.02 8.26 7.49
CA TYR A 60 8.21 7.02 8.23
C TYR A 60 9.70 6.83 8.50
N ARG A 61 10.06 6.44 9.72
CA ARG A 61 11.47 6.27 10.11
C ARG A 61 11.88 4.84 10.35
N ARG A 62 10.93 3.96 10.69
CA ARG A 62 11.16 2.53 10.88
C ARG A 62 11.16 1.80 9.54
N VAL A 63 12.14 2.15 8.69
CA VAL A 63 12.24 1.67 7.30
C VAL A 63 13.61 1.08 7.05
N CYS A 64 13.66 -0.10 6.43
CA CYS A 64 14.91 -0.69 5.97
C CYS A 64 14.75 -1.34 4.58
N ALA A 65 15.89 -1.66 3.95
CA ALA A 65 15.91 -2.26 2.63
C ALA A 65 16.92 -3.41 2.56
N ILE A 66 16.55 -4.48 1.86
CA ILE A 66 17.42 -5.64 1.58
C ILE A 66 17.47 -5.93 0.08
N ASN A 67 18.63 -6.33 -0.41
CA ASN A 67 18.80 -6.74 -1.80
C ASN A 67 20.01 -7.67 -1.95
N THR A 68 20.11 -8.38 -3.06
CA THR A 68 21.26 -9.23 -3.43
C THR A 68 22.39 -8.46 -4.14
N THR A 69 22.22 -7.16 -4.36
CA THR A 69 23.22 -6.26 -4.96
C THR A 69 23.13 -4.87 -4.36
N SER A 70 24.27 -4.22 -4.11
CA SER A 70 24.35 -2.85 -3.62
C SER A 70 23.97 -1.80 -4.69
N GLN A 71 24.07 -2.15 -5.96
CA GLN A 71 23.75 -1.23 -7.06
C GLN A 71 22.31 -0.72 -7.03
N ASP A 72 21.39 -1.54 -6.54
CA ASP A 72 19.96 -1.19 -6.45
C ASP A 72 19.65 -0.23 -5.30
N PHE A 73 20.60 0.02 -4.40
CA PHE A 73 20.47 1.00 -3.32
C PHE A 73 20.90 2.42 -3.74
N LEU A 74 21.51 2.56 -4.90
CA LEU A 74 21.90 3.87 -5.41
C LEU A 74 20.69 4.80 -5.53
N GLY A 75 20.79 5.96 -4.87
CA GLY A 75 19.74 6.98 -4.89
C GLY A 75 18.61 6.76 -3.88
N LEU A 76 18.67 5.76 -3.01
CA LEU A 76 17.77 5.65 -1.86
C LEU A 76 18.16 6.70 -0.80
N THR A 77 17.13 7.22 -0.12
CA THR A 77 17.28 8.15 1.01
C THR A 77 17.27 7.42 2.36
N ILE A 78 16.90 6.15 2.39
CA ILE A 78 17.03 5.27 3.56
C ILE A 78 18.50 5.26 3.97
N PRO A 79 18.86 5.50 5.27
CA PRO A 79 20.23 5.50 5.74
C PRO A 79 20.97 4.19 5.43
N GLU A 80 22.27 4.26 5.13
CA GLU A 80 23.08 3.08 4.78
C GLU A 80 23.05 1.99 5.85
N HIS A 81 23.03 2.35 7.13
CA HIS A 81 22.96 1.41 8.24
C HIS A 81 21.58 0.68 8.33
N CYS A 82 20.56 1.17 7.62
CA CYS A 82 19.26 0.52 7.43
C CYS A 82 19.17 -0.22 6.08
N GLN A 83 20.29 -0.41 5.38
CA GLN A 83 20.37 -1.15 4.13
C GLN A 83 21.25 -2.39 4.32
N LYS A 84 20.84 -3.54 3.76
CA LYS A 84 21.62 -4.77 3.83
C LYS A 84 21.71 -5.47 2.47
N VAL A 85 22.93 -5.71 2.03
CA VAL A 85 23.19 -6.60 0.91
C VAL A 85 23.22 -8.04 1.44
N LEU A 86 22.31 -8.87 0.93
CA LEU A 86 22.26 -10.29 1.25
C LEU A 86 23.41 -11.04 0.55
N GLU A 87 23.89 -12.12 1.14
CA GLU A 87 24.90 -12.97 0.52
C GLU A 87 24.39 -13.53 -0.81
N ALA A 88 24.93 -13.02 -1.92
CA ALA A 88 24.68 -13.50 -3.26
C ALA A 88 25.89 -13.24 -4.15
N GLN A 89 26.27 -14.21 -4.95
CA GLN A 89 27.31 -14.01 -5.95
C GLN A 89 26.72 -13.29 -7.17
N GLY A 90 26.95 -11.95 -7.28
CA GLY A 90 26.63 -11.17 -8.47
C GLY A 90 25.13 -10.87 -8.68
N GLY A 91 24.30 -10.91 -7.62
CA GLY A 91 22.87 -10.64 -7.70
C GLY A 91 22.03 -11.85 -8.15
N ALA A 92 20.71 -11.77 -8.03
CA ALA A 92 19.80 -12.90 -8.30
C ALA A 92 19.50 -13.16 -9.79
N GLY A 93 19.77 -12.21 -10.71
CA GLY A 93 19.59 -12.42 -12.16
C GLY A 93 18.17 -12.85 -12.57
N LYS A 94 17.12 -12.36 -11.93
CA LYS A 94 15.71 -12.77 -12.10
C LYS A 94 15.46 -14.26 -11.74
N ASP A 95 16.28 -14.84 -10.87
CA ASP A 95 16.12 -16.20 -10.35
C ASP A 95 15.63 -16.13 -8.88
N PRO A 96 14.36 -16.49 -8.60
CA PRO A 96 13.81 -16.44 -7.24
C PRO A 96 14.49 -17.40 -6.27
N ASN A 97 15.05 -18.53 -6.76
CA ASN A 97 15.76 -19.49 -5.89
C ASN A 97 16.98 -18.84 -5.26
N LYS A 98 17.73 -18.05 -6.05
CA LYS A 98 18.88 -17.29 -5.52
C LYS A 98 18.46 -16.26 -4.48
N GLY A 99 17.33 -15.55 -4.69
CA GLY A 99 16.79 -14.62 -3.70
C GLY A 99 16.39 -15.33 -2.41
N TRP A 100 15.78 -16.49 -2.51
CA TRP A 100 15.40 -17.32 -1.37
C TRP A 100 16.63 -17.83 -0.57
N GLU A 101 17.62 -18.39 -1.27
CA GLU A 101 18.87 -18.87 -0.66
C GLU A 101 19.64 -17.73 0.01
N SER A 102 19.75 -16.58 -0.65
CA SER A 102 20.43 -15.40 -0.10
C SER A 102 19.79 -14.94 1.21
N LEU A 103 18.45 -14.88 1.28
CA LEU A 103 17.77 -14.52 2.52
C LEU A 103 17.97 -15.60 3.59
N LYS A 104 17.87 -16.88 3.21
CA LYS A 104 18.08 -18.00 4.13
C LYS A 104 19.45 -17.95 4.79
N ASN A 105 20.49 -17.64 4.03
CA ASN A 105 21.85 -17.55 4.54
C ASN A 105 22.08 -16.29 5.41
N SER A 106 21.31 -15.24 5.20
CA SER A 106 21.44 -13.95 5.90
C SER A 106 20.35 -13.70 6.95
N GLN A 107 19.64 -14.72 7.43
CA GLN A 107 18.49 -14.55 8.34
C GLN A 107 18.80 -13.76 9.61
N GLU A 108 19.92 -14.09 10.27
CA GLU A 108 20.33 -13.40 11.52
C GLU A 108 20.68 -11.94 11.25
N GLU A 109 21.33 -11.65 10.14
CA GLU A 109 21.68 -10.30 9.74
C GLU A 109 20.44 -9.46 9.42
N VAL A 110 19.44 -10.05 8.80
CA VAL A 110 18.16 -9.38 8.51
C VAL A 110 17.36 -9.17 9.80
N LEU A 111 17.36 -10.11 10.74
CA LEU A 111 16.78 -9.90 12.07
C LEU A 111 17.46 -8.75 12.82
N ASN A 112 18.79 -8.69 12.78
CA ASN A 112 19.56 -7.60 13.40
C ASN A 112 19.26 -6.26 12.73
N LEU A 113 19.11 -6.24 11.39
CA LEU A 113 18.68 -5.06 10.64
C LEU A 113 17.28 -4.59 11.11
N MET A 114 16.31 -5.51 11.26
CA MET A 114 14.98 -5.17 11.77
C MET A 114 15.05 -4.60 13.20
N ARG A 115 15.84 -5.22 14.11
CA ARG A 115 16.02 -4.73 15.48
C ARG A 115 16.58 -3.31 15.49
N HIS A 116 17.56 -3.06 14.65
CA HIS A 116 18.20 -1.74 14.56
C HIS A 116 17.26 -0.70 13.94
N SER A 117 16.57 -1.06 12.85
CA SER A 117 15.75 -0.10 12.08
C SER A 117 14.36 0.12 12.69
N PHE A 118 13.74 -0.89 13.30
CA PHE A 118 12.36 -0.82 13.78
C PHE A 118 12.25 -0.57 15.28
N GLY A 119 13.21 -1.08 16.07
CA GLY A 119 13.12 -1.09 17.51
C GLY A 119 11.90 -1.89 17.99
N GLU A 120 11.51 -1.68 19.23
CA GLU A 120 10.40 -2.42 19.85
C GLU A 120 9.03 -1.75 19.70
N ASP A 121 9.01 -0.46 19.33
CA ASP A 121 7.78 0.35 19.27
C ASP A 121 7.14 0.31 17.87
N ILE A 122 6.86 -0.92 17.39
CA ILE A 122 6.08 -1.17 16.17
C ILE A 122 4.89 -2.06 16.49
N GLU A 123 3.86 -2.03 15.67
CA GLU A 123 2.65 -2.85 15.83
C GLU A 123 2.49 -3.85 14.69
N ARG A 124 2.96 -3.50 13.52
CA ARG A 124 2.84 -4.30 12.29
C ARG A 124 4.09 -4.14 11.44
N ILE A 125 4.33 -5.09 10.56
CA ILE A 125 5.37 -4.99 9.54
C ILE A 125 4.72 -5.01 8.17
N ILE A 126 5.18 -4.13 7.26
CA ILE A 126 4.83 -4.12 5.85
C ILE A 126 6.07 -4.45 5.03
N ILE A 127 5.98 -5.48 4.22
CA ILE A 127 6.99 -5.85 3.24
C ILE A 127 6.62 -5.23 1.89
N THR A 128 7.51 -4.50 1.27
CA THR A 128 7.32 -3.99 -0.09
C THR A 128 8.18 -4.78 -1.08
N VAL A 129 7.57 -5.24 -2.20
CA VAL A 129 8.24 -6.15 -3.12
C VAL A 129 7.75 -5.99 -4.56
N GLY A 130 8.68 -6.16 -5.53
CA GLY A 130 8.34 -6.33 -6.94
C GLY A 130 8.29 -7.83 -7.30
N ALA A 131 7.13 -8.32 -7.71
CA ALA A 131 6.86 -9.74 -7.90
C ALA A 131 7.70 -10.40 -9.02
N GLY A 132 8.07 -9.66 -10.07
CA GLY A 132 8.77 -10.21 -11.24
C GLY A 132 10.28 -10.40 -11.07
N GLY A 133 10.87 -9.85 -9.99
CA GLY A 133 12.32 -9.90 -9.73
C GLY A 133 12.79 -11.21 -9.12
N GLY A 134 14.11 -11.47 -9.18
CA GLY A 134 14.73 -12.63 -8.51
C GLY A 134 14.90 -12.38 -7.01
N SER A 135 15.57 -11.28 -6.63
CA SER A 135 15.84 -10.95 -5.21
C SER A 135 14.54 -10.78 -4.43
N GLY A 136 13.68 -9.84 -4.85
CA GLY A 136 12.41 -9.54 -4.17
C GLY A 136 11.46 -10.73 -4.20
N GLY A 137 11.14 -11.26 -5.39
CA GLY A 137 10.20 -12.38 -5.55
C GLY A 137 10.60 -13.62 -4.76
N GLY A 138 11.93 -13.94 -4.72
CA GLY A 138 12.43 -15.09 -4.00
C GLY A 138 12.49 -14.91 -2.48
N SER A 139 12.82 -13.72 -2.01
CA SER A 139 12.92 -13.44 -0.57
C SER A 139 11.58 -13.14 0.09
N ALA A 140 10.51 -12.81 -0.64
CA ALA A 140 9.26 -12.31 -0.09
C ALA A 140 8.63 -13.24 0.96
N ILE A 141 8.44 -14.52 0.63
CA ILE A 141 7.81 -15.49 1.53
C ILE A 141 8.69 -15.82 2.74
N PRO A 142 9.99 -16.13 2.61
CA PRO A 142 10.83 -16.33 3.79
C PRO A 142 10.97 -15.07 4.63
N LEU A 143 11.01 -13.87 4.04
CA LEU A 143 10.99 -12.60 4.78
C LEU A 143 9.68 -12.41 5.56
N PHE A 144 8.56 -12.78 4.99
CA PHE A 144 7.27 -12.77 5.68
C PHE A 144 7.29 -13.61 6.95
N LYS A 145 7.85 -14.83 6.87
CA LYS A 145 8.02 -15.70 8.04
C LYS A 145 8.96 -15.10 9.09
N LEU A 146 10.06 -14.51 8.64
CA LEU A 146 11.03 -13.86 9.50
C LEU A 146 10.45 -12.63 10.20
N ALA A 147 9.64 -11.84 9.51
CA ALA A 147 8.93 -10.69 10.08
C ALA A 147 7.91 -11.10 11.14
N LYS A 148 7.18 -12.19 10.93
CA LYS A 148 6.29 -12.77 11.94
C LYS A 148 7.08 -13.22 13.18
N TYR A 149 8.17 -13.93 12.97
CA TYR A 149 9.05 -14.36 14.06
C TYR A 149 9.59 -13.16 14.86
N TYR A 150 9.98 -12.08 14.20
CA TYR A 150 10.43 -10.86 14.85
C TYR A 150 9.32 -10.25 15.76
N LEU A 151 8.10 -10.12 15.25
CA LEU A 151 6.96 -9.63 16.06
C LEU A 151 6.67 -10.56 17.26
N ALA A 152 6.73 -11.88 17.06
CA ALA A 152 6.56 -12.86 18.13
C ALA A 152 7.64 -12.72 19.23
N GLN A 153 8.90 -12.47 18.87
CA GLN A 153 9.97 -12.17 19.83
C GLN A 153 9.67 -10.93 20.69
N LEU A 154 8.98 -9.93 20.11
CA LEU A 154 8.54 -8.73 20.84
C LEU A 154 7.28 -8.96 21.68
N GLY A 155 6.70 -10.17 21.70
CA GLY A 155 5.43 -10.46 22.35
C GLY A 155 4.23 -9.77 21.71
N LYS A 156 4.32 -9.43 20.40
CA LYS A 156 3.29 -8.69 19.65
C LYS A 156 2.50 -9.60 18.72
N PRO A 157 1.26 -9.23 18.36
CA PRO A 157 0.52 -9.93 17.31
C PRO A 157 1.34 -9.99 16.02
N GLU A 158 1.41 -11.17 15.41
CA GLU A 158 2.19 -11.43 14.21
C GLU A 158 1.54 -10.85 12.95
N LYS A 159 1.22 -9.55 12.97
CA LYS A 159 0.54 -8.82 11.90
C LYS A 159 1.55 -8.34 10.86
N VAL A 160 1.70 -9.11 9.81
CA VAL A 160 2.57 -8.80 8.67
C VAL A 160 1.74 -8.66 7.41
N GLY A 161 1.89 -7.52 6.75
CA GLY A 161 1.28 -7.24 5.45
C GLY A 161 2.32 -7.15 4.34
N MET A 162 1.84 -7.05 3.10
CA MET A 162 2.70 -6.92 1.94
C MET A 162 2.10 -5.98 0.90
N ILE A 163 2.95 -5.14 0.31
CA ILE A 163 2.62 -4.33 -0.88
C ILE A 163 3.43 -4.90 -2.04
N VAL A 164 2.72 -5.43 -3.03
CA VAL A 164 3.30 -6.18 -4.14
C VAL A 164 3.03 -5.45 -5.45
N THR A 165 4.09 -5.13 -6.20
CA THR A 165 3.94 -4.58 -7.54
C THR A 165 4.03 -5.68 -8.58
N LEU A 166 3.01 -5.79 -9.44
CA LEU A 166 2.96 -6.73 -10.55
C LEU A 166 3.65 -6.15 -11.79
N PRO A 167 4.33 -6.98 -12.59
CA PRO A 167 4.95 -6.53 -13.83
C PRO A 167 3.90 -6.08 -14.85
N LYS A 168 4.32 -5.23 -15.80
CA LYS A 168 3.49 -4.89 -16.95
C LYS A 168 3.20 -6.13 -17.79
N ARG A 169 2.08 -6.13 -18.49
CA ARG A 169 1.67 -7.22 -19.40
C ARG A 169 2.69 -7.50 -20.52
N THR A 170 3.51 -6.50 -20.86
CA THR A 170 4.54 -6.58 -21.92
C THR A 170 5.89 -7.13 -21.45
N GLU A 171 6.08 -7.31 -20.14
CA GLU A 171 7.33 -7.85 -19.62
C GLU A 171 7.50 -9.35 -19.93
N GLY A 172 8.76 -9.80 -20.07
CA GLY A 172 9.08 -11.13 -20.58
C GLY A 172 8.56 -12.29 -19.72
N GLY A 173 8.38 -13.46 -20.34
CA GLY A 173 7.77 -14.64 -19.73
C GLY A 173 8.37 -15.07 -18.38
N LYS A 174 9.70 -14.98 -18.18
CA LYS A 174 10.35 -15.28 -16.90
C LYS A 174 9.87 -14.36 -15.78
N VAL A 175 9.67 -13.07 -16.07
CA VAL A 175 9.17 -12.08 -15.12
C VAL A 175 7.71 -12.38 -14.77
N GLN A 176 6.89 -12.74 -15.77
CA GLN A 176 5.49 -13.15 -15.57
C GLN A 176 5.40 -14.45 -14.75
N ALA A 177 6.28 -15.43 -15.01
CA ALA A 177 6.32 -16.67 -14.24
C ALA A 177 6.67 -16.44 -12.77
N ASN A 178 7.65 -15.57 -12.48
CA ASN A 178 8.02 -15.22 -11.12
C ASN A 178 6.84 -14.54 -10.39
N ALA A 179 6.19 -13.59 -11.06
CA ALA A 179 5.05 -12.88 -10.50
C ALA A 179 3.85 -13.81 -10.25
N TYR A 180 3.56 -14.72 -11.20
CA TYR A 180 2.50 -15.72 -11.06
C TYR A 180 2.72 -16.60 -9.82
N ARG A 181 3.94 -17.15 -9.64
CA ARG A 181 4.26 -18.00 -8.49
C ARG A 181 4.09 -17.26 -7.18
N LEU A 182 4.69 -16.07 -7.06
CA LEU A 182 4.57 -15.28 -5.82
C LEU A 182 3.11 -14.91 -5.53
N LEU A 183 2.35 -14.47 -6.53
CA LEU A 183 0.95 -14.07 -6.31
C LEU A 183 0.06 -15.28 -5.96
N THR A 184 0.36 -16.47 -6.47
CA THR A 184 -0.32 -17.73 -6.07
C THR A 184 -0.10 -18.03 -4.58
N ASP A 185 1.16 -17.92 -4.10
CA ASP A 185 1.48 -18.12 -2.69
C ASP A 185 0.80 -17.07 -1.80
N LEU A 186 0.81 -15.81 -2.24
CA LEU A 186 0.18 -14.70 -1.51
C LEU A 186 -1.35 -14.82 -1.48
N LYS A 187 -1.97 -15.33 -2.54
CA LYS A 187 -3.40 -15.63 -2.58
C LYS A 187 -3.77 -16.63 -1.49
N ALA A 188 -3.04 -17.75 -1.38
CA ALA A 188 -3.27 -18.73 -0.33
C ALA A 188 -3.10 -18.15 1.08
N LEU A 189 -2.10 -17.28 1.29
CA LEU A 189 -1.89 -16.57 2.55
C LEU A 189 -3.01 -15.56 2.86
N ALA A 190 -3.57 -14.89 1.85
CA ALA A 190 -4.68 -13.96 2.02
C ALA A 190 -5.98 -14.70 2.35
N GLU A 191 -6.30 -15.79 1.64
CA GLU A 191 -7.48 -16.63 1.87
C GLU A 191 -7.46 -17.25 3.28
N SER A 192 -6.30 -17.66 3.76
CA SER A 192 -6.13 -18.15 5.15
C SER A 192 -6.05 -17.03 6.19
N LYS A 193 -6.15 -15.77 5.80
CA LYS A 193 -5.96 -14.57 6.66
C LYS A 193 -4.60 -14.54 7.38
N ALA A 194 -3.62 -15.25 6.87
CA ALA A 194 -2.27 -15.26 7.44
C ALA A 194 -1.48 -13.98 7.13
N ILE A 195 -1.79 -13.34 5.99
CA ILE A 195 -1.23 -12.04 5.58
C ILE A 195 -2.30 -10.97 5.66
N SER A 196 -1.98 -9.83 6.28
CA SER A 196 -2.87 -8.67 6.30
C SER A 196 -2.13 -7.38 6.69
N PRO A 197 -2.27 -6.32 5.89
CA PRO A 197 -2.96 -6.30 4.59
C PRO A 197 -2.14 -6.87 3.43
N LEU A 198 -2.82 -7.30 2.37
CA LEU A 198 -2.21 -7.55 1.06
C LEU A 198 -2.67 -6.47 0.09
N VAL A 199 -1.76 -5.61 -0.32
CA VAL A 199 -1.97 -4.56 -1.34
C VAL A 199 -1.29 -4.98 -2.63
N ILE A 200 -2.06 -5.12 -3.69
CA ILE A 200 -1.54 -5.46 -5.01
C ILE A 200 -1.62 -4.23 -5.90
N VAL A 201 -0.48 -3.87 -6.47
CA VAL A 201 -0.33 -2.74 -7.40
C VAL A 201 0.03 -3.28 -8.77
N ASP A 202 -0.82 -3.05 -9.77
CA ASP A 202 -0.52 -3.44 -11.15
C ASP A 202 0.22 -2.32 -11.87
N ASN A 203 1.47 -2.56 -12.27
CA ASN A 203 2.27 -1.58 -13.03
C ASN A 203 1.61 -1.21 -14.36
N GLU A 204 0.76 -2.05 -14.92
CA GLU A 204 -0.05 -1.70 -16.09
C GLU A 204 -1.02 -0.56 -15.77
N SER A 205 -1.77 -0.66 -14.66
CA SER A 205 -2.68 0.39 -14.18
C SER A 205 -1.92 1.68 -13.88
N ILE A 206 -0.76 1.58 -13.22
CA ILE A 206 0.09 2.74 -12.92
C ILE A 206 0.52 3.47 -14.20
N HIS A 207 0.93 2.74 -15.24
CA HIS A 207 1.30 3.38 -16.51
C HIS A 207 0.12 4.05 -17.22
N GLN A 208 -1.09 3.48 -17.08
CA GLN A 208 -2.31 4.10 -17.62
C GLN A 208 -2.72 5.36 -16.86
N MET A 209 -2.50 5.37 -15.53
CA MET A 209 -2.81 6.54 -14.69
C MET A 209 -1.86 7.72 -14.92
N PHE A 210 -0.60 7.45 -15.27
CA PHE A 210 0.44 8.47 -15.43
C PHE A 210 1.04 8.51 -16.85
N PRO A 211 0.24 8.66 -17.91
CA PRO A 211 0.72 8.52 -19.29
C PRO A 211 1.71 9.63 -19.70
N ASN A 212 1.63 10.81 -19.08
CA ASN A 212 2.41 12.00 -19.42
C ASN A 212 3.60 12.27 -18.49
N VAL A 213 3.84 11.41 -17.50
CA VAL A 213 4.97 11.59 -16.58
C VAL A 213 6.27 11.16 -17.26
N SER A 214 7.32 11.99 -17.13
CA SER A 214 8.62 11.71 -17.74
C SER A 214 9.25 10.42 -17.21
N ALA A 215 10.00 9.70 -18.04
CA ALA A 215 10.68 8.47 -17.65
C ALA A 215 11.61 8.67 -16.42
N LYS A 216 12.19 9.85 -16.26
CA LYS A 216 13.09 10.19 -15.15
C LYS A 216 12.37 10.23 -13.81
N THR A 217 11.12 10.73 -13.78
CA THR A 217 10.36 10.97 -12.53
C THR A 217 9.25 9.94 -12.32
N PHE A 218 8.97 9.10 -13.33
CA PHE A 218 7.83 8.20 -13.35
C PHE A 218 7.71 7.34 -12.09
N TRP A 219 8.75 6.57 -11.77
CA TRP A 219 8.71 5.67 -10.61
C TRP A 219 8.66 6.42 -9.28
N ASN A 220 9.34 7.57 -9.17
CA ASN A 220 9.24 8.39 -7.95
C ASN A 220 7.81 8.92 -7.77
N THR A 221 7.19 9.42 -8.83
CA THR A 221 5.79 9.89 -8.81
C THR A 221 4.84 8.74 -8.48
N ALA A 222 4.95 7.60 -9.18
CA ALA A 222 4.11 6.43 -8.95
C ALA A 222 4.20 5.92 -7.50
N ASN A 223 5.43 5.72 -7.01
CA ASN A 223 5.64 5.21 -5.66
C ASN A 223 5.12 6.18 -4.58
N LYS A 224 5.33 7.49 -4.74
CA LYS A 224 4.77 8.49 -3.82
C LYS A 224 3.25 8.46 -3.76
N ASN A 225 2.58 8.26 -4.90
CA ASN A 225 1.13 8.13 -4.93
C ASN A 225 0.65 6.85 -4.24
N ILE A 226 1.33 5.71 -4.48
CA ILE A 226 0.99 4.44 -3.82
C ILE A 226 1.11 4.58 -2.30
N VAL A 227 2.27 5.07 -1.81
CA VAL A 227 2.49 5.21 -0.38
C VAL A 227 1.62 6.31 0.24
N GLY A 228 1.33 7.38 -0.51
CA GLY A 228 0.46 8.46 -0.08
C GLY A 228 -0.97 8.00 0.19
N LEU A 229 -1.51 7.10 -0.64
CA LEU A 229 -2.84 6.51 -0.41
C LEU A 229 -2.88 5.65 0.86
N PHE A 230 -1.84 4.89 1.13
CA PHE A 230 -1.73 4.13 2.37
C PHE A 230 -1.58 5.06 3.57
N ASP A 231 -0.75 6.09 3.44
CA ASP A 231 -0.43 7.05 4.48
C ASP A 231 -1.63 7.89 4.93
N ILE A 232 -2.46 8.35 3.98
CA ILE A 232 -3.60 9.23 4.30
C ILE A 232 -4.55 8.58 5.31
N PHE A 233 -4.82 7.27 5.18
CA PHE A 233 -5.65 6.53 6.13
C PHE A 233 -4.98 6.41 7.50
N ASN A 234 -3.66 6.18 7.54
CA ASN A 234 -2.91 6.08 8.78
C ASN A 234 -2.83 7.43 9.53
N VAL A 235 -2.74 8.52 8.79
CA VAL A 235 -2.75 9.87 9.37
C VAL A 235 -4.15 10.26 9.84
N LEU A 236 -5.17 10.07 9.01
CA LEU A 236 -6.55 10.48 9.35
C LEU A 236 -7.13 9.66 10.51
N ALA A 237 -6.75 8.38 10.63
CA ALA A 237 -7.19 7.52 11.74
C ALA A 237 -6.65 7.94 13.13
N CYS A 238 -5.70 8.87 13.21
CA CYS A 238 -5.27 9.48 14.47
C CYS A 238 -5.75 10.94 14.64
N GLN A 239 -6.44 11.51 13.66
CA GLN A 239 -6.99 12.85 13.73
C GLN A 239 -8.38 12.86 14.35
N LYS A 240 -8.66 13.90 15.12
CA LYS A 240 -10.02 14.16 15.64
C LYS A 240 -10.83 14.91 14.59
N SER A 241 -12.07 14.50 14.41
CA SER A 241 -13.05 15.22 13.61
C SER A 241 -14.14 15.82 14.51
N GLN A 242 -14.66 16.97 14.13
CA GLN A 242 -15.88 17.56 14.74
C GLN A 242 -17.17 16.94 14.19
N TYR A 243 -17.03 16.12 13.12
CA TYR A 243 -18.15 15.48 12.42
C TYR A 243 -18.16 13.98 12.68
N THR A 244 -17.66 13.19 11.74
CA THR A 244 -17.54 11.73 11.87
C THR A 244 -16.06 11.36 11.85
N THR A 245 -15.62 10.57 12.82
CA THR A 245 -14.22 10.17 12.96
C THR A 245 -14.04 8.74 12.44
N PHE A 246 -13.12 8.57 11.51
CA PHE A 246 -12.52 7.28 11.17
C PHE A 246 -11.37 7.05 12.14
N ASP A 247 -11.52 6.13 13.06
CA ASP A 247 -10.58 5.96 14.15
C ASP A 247 -9.54 4.83 13.90
N ARG A 248 -8.68 4.64 14.90
CA ARG A 248 -7.61 3.64 14.86
C ARG A 248 -8.14 2.21 14.75
N GLU A 249 -9.27 1.89 15.41
CA GLU A 249 -9.84 0.54 15.38
C GLU A 249 -10.54 0.28 14.05
N ASP A 250 -11.17 1.29 13.45
CA ASP A 250 -11.70 1.24 12.09
C ASP A 250 -10.58 0.91 11.09
N TYR A 251 -9.44 1.60 11.23
CA TYR A 251 -8.27 1.35 10.37
C TYR A 251 -7.69 -0.05 10.59
N ARG A 252 -7.60 -0.52 11.83
CA ARG A 252 -7.15 -1.89 12.14
C ARG A 252 -8.07 -2.93 11.53
N SER A 253 -9.38 -2.76 11.64
CA SER A 253 -10.39 -3.65 11.06
C SER A 253 -10.18 -3.80 9.55
N LEU A 254 -9.98 -2.69 8.84
CA LEU A 254 -9.65 -2.69 7.41
C LEU A 254 -8.33 -3.40 7.12
N LEU A 255 -7.26 -3.07 7.86
CA LEU A 255 -5.96 -3.73 7.67
C LEU A 255 -6.06 -5.25 7.88
N ASP A 256 -6.93 -5.72 8.77
CA ASP A 256 -7.13 -7.13 9.10
C ASP A 256 -8.09 -7.85 8.13
N SER A 257 -8.74 -7.14 7.23
CA SER A 257 -9.69 -7.72 6.28
C SER A 257 -9.04 -8.60 5.18
N GLY A 258 -7.72 -8.48 4.98
CA GLY A 258 -6.97 -9.24 3.97
C GLY A 258 -6.51 -8.39 2.80
N SER A 259 -7.01 -8.64 1.59
CA SER A 259 -6.67 -7.84 0.40
C SER A 259 -7.25 -6.43 0.50
N ILE A 260 -6.46 -5.43 0.12
CA ILE A 260 -6.87 -4.02 0.20
C ILE A 260 -6.59 -3.32 -1.12
N LEU A 261 -7.52 -2.44 -1.53
CA LEU A 261 -7.28 -1.44 -2.57
C LEU A 261 -7.76 -0.05 -2.14
N PHE A 262 -7.17 0.93 -2.80
CA PHE A 262 -7.40 2.34 -2.52
C PHE A 262 -7.97 3.05 -3.75
N GLY A 263 -8.79 4.06 -3.49
CA GLY A 263 -9.24 5.01 -4.49
C GLY A 263 -9.19 6.43 -3.93
N ALA A 264 -8.96 7.39 -4.81
CA ALA A 264 -8.96 8.81 -4.45
C ALA A 264 -9.51 9.64 -5.61
N THR A 265 -10.38 10.59 -5.31
CA THR A 265 -10.93 11.56 -6.27
C THR A 265 -10.99 12.94 -5.63
N LYS A 266 -10.63 13.95 -6.39
CA LYS A 266 -10.86 15.36 -6.06
C LYS A 266 -12.02 15.87 -6.90
N LEU A 267 -13.01 16.44 -6.25
CA LEU A 267 -14.07 17.21 -6.90
C LEU A 267 -13.71 18.69 -6.83
N GLU A 268 -13.47 19.31 -7.96
CA GLU A 268 -13.12 20.74 -8.02
C GLU A 268 -14.32 21.63 -7.68
N SER A 269 -15.54 21.14 -7.91
CA SER A 269 -16.78 21.83 -7.59
C SER A 269 -17.83 20.83 -7.12
N TYR A 270 -18.67 21.28 -6.21
CA TYR A 270 -19.85 20.57 -5.76
C TYR A 270 -21.09 21.35 -6.21
N THR A 271 -21.94 20.72 -7.01
CA THR A 271 -23.11 21.38 -7.63
C THR A 271 -24.37 20.52 -7.60
N LYS A 272 -24.25 19.20 -7.48
CA LYS A 272 -25.35 18.25 -7.51
C LYS A 272 -25.32 17.33 -6.29
N ASP A 273 -26.47 16.85 -5.89
CA ASP A 273 -26.67 15.87 -4.82
C ASP A 273 -25.96 14.54 -5.06
N THR A 274 -25.70 14.17 -6.33
CA THR A 274 -25.01 12.93 -6.69
C THR A 274 -23.49 13.07 -6.81
N ASP A 275 -22.94 14.29 -6.77
CA ASP A 275 -21.51 14.52 -7.05
C ASP A 275 -20.59 13.68 -6.14
N ILE A 276 -20.93 13.56 -4.84
CA ILE A 276 -20.16 12.75 -3.88
C ILE A 276 -20.30 11.26 -4.20
N SER A 277 -21.52 10.78 -4.46
CA SER A 277 -21.78 9.39 -4.85
C SER A 277 -21.03 8.99 -6.12
N ASP A 278 -21.02 9.88 -7.11
CA ASP A 278 -20.33 9.65 -8.39
C ASP A 278 -18.81 9.65 -8.20
N GLY A 279 -18.30 10.53 -7.33
CA GLY A 279 -16.89 10.54 -6.92
C GLY A 279 -16.46 9.24 -6.23
N LEU A 280 -17.23 8.78 -5.24
CA LEU A 280 -16.95 7.49 -4.57
C LEU A 280 -17.05 6.29 -5.56
N ARG A 281 -18.04 6.31 -6.44
CA ARG A 281 -18.16 5.29 -7.51
C ARG A 281 -16.96 5.30 -8.46
N SER A 282 -16.45 6.49 -8.77
CA SER A 282 -15.23 6.63 -9.57
C SER A 282 -14.01 6.01 -8.88
N ASN A 283 -13.88 6.17 -7.56
CA ASN A 283 -12.81 5.57 -6.77
C ASN A 283 -12.79 4.05 -6.86
N LEU A 284 -13.96 3.40 -6.92
CA LEU A 284 -14.07 1.95 -7.03
C LEU A 284 -13.65 1.40 -8.40
N LYS A 285 -13.72 2.23 -9.44
CA LYS A 285 -13.37 1.86 -10.82
C LYS A 285 -11.90 2.11 -11.16
N LYS A 286 -11.32 3.15 -10.58
CA LYS A 286 -9.94 3.58 -10.86
C LYS A 286 -9.06 3.25 -9.65
N THR A 287 -8.62 2.00 -9.59
CA THR A 287 -7.79 1.48 -8.48
C THR A 287 -6.40 1.09 -8.95
N LEU A 288 -5.48 0.93 -8.01
CA LEU A 288 -4.11 0.45 -8.28
C LEU A 288 -4.05 -0.98 -8.79
N LEU A 289 -5.11 -1.76 -8.59
CA LEU A 289 -5.24 -3.13 -9.08
C LEU A 289 -6.34 -3.18 -10.15
N ALA A 290 -5.98 -3.60 -11.35
CA ALA A 290 -6.96 -3.84 -12.41
C ALA A 290 -7.80 -5.11 -12.11
N GLU A 291 -9.05 -5.08 -12.54
CA GLU A 291 -9.94 -6.26 -12.61
C GLU A 291 -10.30 -6.87 -11.24
N ALA A 292 -10.21 -6.09 -10.13
CA ALA A 292 -10.63 -6.57 -8.83
C ALA A 292 -12.16 -6.73 -8.74
N ASP A 293 -12.63 -7.90 -8.30
CA ASP A 293 -14.05 -8.09 -7.96
C ASP A 293 -14.33 -7.53 -6.56
N ILE A 294 -14.67 -6.25 -6.53
CA ILE A 294 -14.98 -5.54 -5.28
C ILE A 294 -16.31 -5.99 -4.66
N THR A 295 -17.17 -6.71 -5.38
CA THR A 295 -18.45 -7.22 -4.84
C THR A 295 -18.25 -8.33 -3.80
N THR A 296 -17.02 -8.86 -3.70
CA THR A 296 -16.60 -9.82 -2.68
C THR A 296 -16.06 -9.14 -1.41
N ALA A 297 -15.93 -7.82 -1.41
CA ALA A 297 -15.40 -7.04 -0.28
C ALA A 297 -16.22 -7.24 0.99
N THR A 298 -15.55 -7.19 2.13
CA THR A 298 -16.17 -7.31 3.48
C THR A 298 -16.10 -6.02 4.27
N HIS A 299 -15.18 -5.12 3.92
CA HIS A 299 -14.96 -3.86 4.61
C HIS A 299 -14.75 -2.73 3.60
N VAL A 300 -15.22 -1.55 3.98
CA VAL A 300 -14.91 -0.32 3.24
C VAL A 300 -14.78 0.86 4.18
N ALA A 301 -13.81 1.72 3.94
CA ALA A 301 -13.81 3.08 4.48
C ALA A 301 -14.02 4.07 3.36
N ALA A 302 -14.82 5.10 3.64
CA ALA A 302 -14.94 6.26 2.80
C ALA A 302 -14.71 7.52 3.64
N ILE A 303 -13.76 8.34 3.22
CA ILE A 303 -13.34 9.54 3.92
C ILE A 303 -13.57 10.74 3.01
N LEU A 304 -14.22 11.75 3.56
CA LEU A 304 -14.47 13.03 2.92
C LEU A 304 -13.64 14.10 3.63
N CYS A 305 -12.83 14.82 2.85
CA CYS A 305 -12.04 15.95 3.33
C CYS A 305 -12.40 17.20 2.52
N ALA A 306 -12.81 18.27 3.19
CA ALA A 306 -13.18 19.52 2.53
C ALA A 306 -12.88 20.73 3.43
N PRO A 307 -12.71 21.93 2.88
CA PRO A 307 -12.58 23.13 3.69
C PRO A 307 -13.87 23.42 4.46
N ASP A 308 -13.73 24.06 5.63
CA ASP A 308 -14.86 24.42 6.50
C ASP A 308 -15.97 25.16 5.74
N SER A 309 -15.59 26.09 4.86
CA SER A 309 -16.55 26.82 4.01
C SER A 309 -17.43 25.92 3.14
N LEU A 310 -16.94 24.75 2.72
CA LEU A 310 -17.71 23.78 1.96
C LEU A 310 -18.51 22.87 2.89
N LEU A 311 -17.93 22.43 4.00
CA LEU A 311 -18.60 21.56 4.98
C LEU A 311 -19.83 22.25 5.57
N ASN A 312 -19.79 23.58 5.79
CA ASN A 312 -20.91 24.38 6.31
C ASN A 312 -22.12 24.46 5.36
N ILE A 313 -21.92 24.23 4.06
CA ILE A 313 -23.00 24.29 3.06
C ILE A 313 -23.37 22.92 2.49
N LEU A 314 -22.62 21.88 2.81
CA LEU A 314 -22.83 20.53 2.30
C LEU A 314 -23.99 19.86 3.07
N PRO A 315 -25.14 19.53 2.42
CA PRO A 315 -26.22 18.87 3.09
C PRO A 315 -25.86 17.47 3.56
N GLN A 316 -26.17 17.14 4.81
CA GLN A 316 -25.96 15.81 5.38
C GLN A 316 -26.61 14.71 4.52
N ALA A 317 -27.81 14.96 3.99
CA ALA A 317 -28.52 14.00 3.14
C ALA A 317 -27.72 13.57 1.89
N HIS A 318 -26.87 14.44 1.34
CA HIS A 318 -26.04 14.10 0.18
C HIS A 318 -24.83 13.22 0.58
N ILE A 319 -24.31 13.41 1.79
CA ILE A 319 -23.29 12.55 2.38
C ILE A 319 -23.88 11.17 2.66
N ASP A 320 -25.04 11.11 3.30
CA ASP A 320 -25.75 9.86 3.62
C ASP A 320 -26.09 9.07 2.34
N LEU A 321 -26.56 9.78 1.30
CA LEU A 321 -26.82 9.17 -0.02
C LEU A 321 -25.55 8.55 -0.60
N ALA A 322 -24.41 9.23 -0.47
CA ALA A 322 -23.14 8.74 -1.01
C ALA A 322 -22.66 7.49 -0.29
N PHE A 323 -22.71 7.45 1.03
CA PHE A 323 -22.32 6.28 1.83
C PHE A 323 -23.28 5.09 1.62
N THR A 324 -24.59 5.33 1.59
CA THR A 324 -25.58 4.29 1.28
C THR A 324 -25.39 3.73 -0.14
N THR A 325 -25.04 4.60 -1.09
CA THR A 325 -24.74 4.16 -2.47
C THR A 325 -23.48 3.29 -2.50
N LEU A 326 -22.42 3.65 -1.77
CA LEU A 326 -21.19 2.88 -1.66
C LEU A 326 -21.45 1.49 -1.06
N GLU A 327 -22.16 1.46 0.06
CA GLU A 327 -22.59 0.22 0.71
C GLU A 327 -23.34 -0.70 -0.27
N ARG A 328 -24.34 -0.17 -0.95
CA ARG A 328 -25.14 -0.92 -1.93
C ARG A 328 -24.32 -1.50 -3.09
N ILE A 329 -23.31 -0.76 -3.56
CA ILE A 329 -22.43 -1.23 -4.65
C ILE A 329 -21.59 -2.42 -4.16
N LEU A 330 -21.14 -2.41 -2.92
CA LEU A 330 -20.24 -3.43 -2.37
C LEU A 330 -20.97 -4.62 -1.75
N SER A 331 -22.15 -4.40 -1.15
CA SER A 331 -22.91 -5.49 -0.48
C SER A 331 -23.44 -6.54 -1.47
N GLY A 332 -23.62 -6.19 -2.76
CA GLY A 332 -24.32 -7.09 -3.67
C GLY A 332 -25.76 -7.42 -3.17
N ALA A 333 -26.28 -8.58 -3.56
CA ALA A 333 -27.66 -8.94 -3.21
C ALA A 333 -27.84 -9.54 -1.79
N ASN A 334 -26.77 -10.01 -1.12
CA ASN A 334 -26.91 -10.83 0.10
C ASN A 334 -25.73 -10.76 1.07
N ARG A 335 -24.97 -9.67 1.16
CA ARG A 335 -23.82 -9.57 2.06
C ARG A 335 -23.85 -8.27 2.84
N ASP A 336 -23.55 -8.35 4.12
CA ASP A 336 -23.27 -7.18 4.96
C ASP A 336 -21.80 -6.79 4.74
N VAL A 337 -21.59 -5.54 4.36
CA VAL A 337 -20.26 -4.90 4.27
C VAL A 337 -20.12 -3.96 5.46
N MET A 338 -19.02 -4.08 6.19
CA MET A 338 -18.70 -3.15 7.26
C MET A 338 -18.25 -1.82 6.66
N VAL A 339 -19.01 -0.75 6.91
CA VAL A 339 -18.76 0.58 6.37
C VAL A 339 -18.22 1.49 7.47
N HIS A 340 -17.00 1.99 7.27
CA HIS A 340 -16.37 2.99 8.11
C HIS A 340 -16.40 4.34 7.42
N GLN A 341 -16.64 5.40 8.17
CA GLN A 341 -16.84 6.74 7.63
C GLN A 341 -15.94 7.75 8.34
N GLY A 342 -15.46 8.74 7.60
CA GLY A 342 -14.73 9.87 8.16
C GLY A 342 -15.05 11.16 7.41
N ILE A 343 -15.24 12.26 8.14
CA ILE A 343 -15.43 13.58 7.57
C ILE A 343 -14.47 14.52 8.28
N TYR A 344 -13.55 15.12 7.52
CA TYR A 344 -12.50 15.95 8.06
C TYR A 344 -12.43 17.31 7.39
N GLU A 345 -12.14 18.32 8.19
CA GLU A 345 -11.77 19.62 7.67
C GLU A 345 -10.39 19.57 7.00
N ALA A 346 -10.28 20.15 5.81
CA ALA A 346 -9.03 20.26 5.06
C ALA A 346 -8.74 21.74 4.76
N LYS A 347 -7.49 22.15 4.90
CA LYS A 347 -7.06 23.52 4.57
C LYS A 347 -7.08 23.81 3.06
N ARG A 348 -7.16 22.77 2.22
CA ARG A 348 -7.10 22.87 0.75
C ARG A 348 -8.48 23.05 0.15
N MET A 349 -8.53 23.83 -0.95
CA MET A 349 -9.76 24.00 -1.73
C MET A 349 -10.11 22.72 -2.47
N GLY A 350 -11.44 22.45 -2.54
CA GLY A 350 -12.01 21.27 -3.20
C GLY A 350 -12.49 20.21 -2.23
N LEU A 351 -13.24 19.26 -2.74
CA LEU A 351 -13.75 18.12 -1.99
C LEU A 351 -12.92 16.88 -2.35
N TYR A 352 -12.25 16.32 -1.37
CA TYR A 352 -11.42 15.12 -1.54
C TYR A 352 -12.17 13.90 -0.98
N LEU A 353 -12.25 12.86 -1.80
CA LEU A 353 -12.89 11.60 -1.48
C LEU A 353 -11.87 10.47 -1.51
N TYR A 354 -11.65 9.83 -0.39
CA TYR A 354 -10.76 8.67 -0.28
C TYR A 354 -11.58 7.42 0.05
N THR A 355 -11.23 6.30 -0.59
CA THR A 355 -11.82 5.00 -0.29
C THR A 355 -10.75 3.96 -0.04
N MET A 356 -11.00 3.08 0.91
CA MET A 356 -10.19 1.89 1.18
C MET A 356 -11.14 0.71 1.23
N VAL A 357 -10.99 -0.24 0.31
CA VAL A 357 -11.86 -1.42 0.21
C VAL A 357 -11.05 -2.64 0.60
N GLY A 358 -11.59 -3.45 1.49
CA GLY A 358 -10.89 -4.60 2.05
C GLY A 358 -11.66 -5.91 2.01
N GLY A 359 -10.92 -7.02 2.01
CA GLY A 359 -11.49 -8.37 2.09
C GLY A 359 -12.06 -8.90 0.77
N PHE A 360 -11.63 -8.35 -0.37
CA PHE A 360 -12.03 -8.83 -1.70
C PHE A 360 -11.12 -9.98 -2.19
N SER A 361 -11.64 -10.78 -3.12
CA SER A 361 -10.90 -11.87 -3.74
C SER A 361 -9.87 -11.37 -4.75
N ILE A 362 -8.68 -11.98 -4.79
CA ILE A 362 -7.63 -11.64 -5.77
C ILE A 362 -8.12 -12.03 -7.16
N PRO A 363 -7.95 -11.15 -8.19
CA PRO A 363 -8.43 -11.38 -9.54
C PRO A 363 -7.81 -12.62 -10.19
N GLU A 364 -8.64 -13.62 -10.50
CA GLU A 364 -8.22 -14.82 -11.23
C GLU A 364 -7.77 -14.50 -12.66
N GLU A 365 -8.41 -13.55 -13.31
CA GLU A 365 -8.10 -13.18 -14.69
C GLU A 365 -6.66 -12.69 -14.81
N ARG A 366 -6.19 -11.88 -13.86
CA ARG A 366 -4.80 -11.39 -13.84
C ARG A 366 -3.81 -12.53 -13.59
N LEU A 367 -4.13 -13.48 -12.73
CA LEU A 367 -3.34 -14.70 -12.50
C LEU A 367 -3.25 -15.54 -13.77
N ASN A 368 -4.39 -15.80 -14.43
CA ASN A 368 -4.46 -16.58 -15.67
C ASN A 368 -3.68 -15.92 -16.81
N LEU A 369 -3.73 -14.61 -16.94
CA LEU A 369 -2.95 -13.85 -17.92
C LEU A 369 -1.44 -14.01 -17.70
N MET A 370 -0.98 -13.92 -16.44
CA MET A 370 0.44 -14.14 -16.12
C MET A 370 0.85 -15.58 -16.40
N LYS A 371 0.00 -16.57 -16.05
CA LYS A 371 0.21 -17.99 -16.32
C LYS A 371 0.36 -18.27 -17.83
N ALA A 372 -0.52 -17.70 -18.64
CA ALA A 372 -0.48 -17.82 -20.10
C ALA A 372 0.81 -17.23 -20.68
N ARG A 373 1.16 -16.02 -20.27
CA ARG A 373 2.37 -15.34 -20.76
C ARG A 373 3.67 -15.97 -20.26
N ALA A 374 3.63 -16.67 -19.16
CA ALA A 374 4.74 -17.47 -18.66
C ALA A 374 4.96 -18.78 -19.44
N GLY A 375 4.04 -19.17 -20.33
CA GLY A 375 4.06 -20.46 -21.00
C GLY A 375 3.75 -21.63 -20.06
N LEU A 376 3.04 -21.39 -18.97
CA LEU A 376 2.69 -22.38 -17.94
C LEU A 376 1.27 -22.94 -18.13
N LEU A 377 0.55 -22.56 -19.20
CA LEU A 377 -0.67 -23.24 -19.63
C LEU A 377 -0.25 -24.56 -20.29
N GLU A 378 -0.77 -25.65 -19.77
CA GLU A 378 -0.75 -26.93 -20.51
C GLU A 378 -1.64 -26.74 -21.76
N ILE A 379 -1.04 -27.04 -22.94
CA ILE A 379 -1.73 -27.05 -24.23
C ILE A 379 -2.67 -28.25 -24.28
#